data_fa59aea645d84a946b3e384af2528fdd
#
_entry.id   fa59aea645d84a946b3e384af2528fdd
#
_cell.length_a   1.000
_cell.length_b   1.000
_cell.length_c   1.000
_cell.angle_alpha   90.00
_cell.angle_beta   90.00
_cell.angle_gamma   90.00
#
_symmetry.space_group_name_H-M   'P 1'
#
loop_
_entity.id
_entity.type
_entity.pdbx_description
1 polymer ?
#
loop_
_entity_poly.entity_id
_entity_poly.type
_entity_poly.pdbx_seq_one_letter_code
_entity_poly.pdbx_strand_id
1 'polypeptide(L)'
;MTKQFWTSSLPCWKNIAPSAVSRSSAQPFTARWTLLAEIEKGTRYDILFLDVIMPAENGITAAKEIRQYDNVVKIIFLTSSAEFAVESYVVGAYFYQLKPIWEDSFFRLTDSVIAECRRADQRSLILRCKTGISRIDLDQLLYCEVLGRTAGCH
;
A
#
# COMPACT_ATOMS: atom_id res chain seq x y z
N MET A 1 6.93 9.30 5.00
CA MET A 1 5.95 9.00 6.06
C MET A 1 5.06 7.90 5.52
N THR A 2 5.26 6.66 5.97
CA THR A 2 4.57 5.48 5.43
C THR A 2 3.16 5.41 6.01
N LYS A 3 2.13 5.47 5.18
CA LYS A 3 0.73 5.32 5.60
C LYS A 3 0.34 3.86 5.45
N GLN A 4 -0.03 3.21 6.54
CA GLN A 4 -0.51 1.82 6.60
C GLN A 4 -2.00 1.79 6.86
N PHE A 5 -2.63 0.76 6.33
CA PHE A 5 -4.07 0.60 6.37
C PHE A 5 -4.51 -0.80 6.79
N TRP A 6 -5.57 -0.91 7.62
CA TRP A 6 -6.10 -2.16 8.16
C TRP A 6 -7.61 -2.27 7.98
N THR A 7 -8.11 -3.45 7.64
CA THR A 7 -9.54 -3.73 7.75
C THR A 7 -9.88 -4.27 9.14
N SER A 8 -11.06 -3.96 9.64
CA SER A 8 -11.51 -4.11 11.03
C SER A 8 -11.64 -5.54 11.58
N SER A 9 -11.31 -6.57 10.81
CA SER A 9 -11.56 -7.96 11.18
C SER A 9 -10.43 -8.64 11.98
N LEU A 10 -9.37 -7.90 12.35
CA LEU A 10 -8.25 -8.46 13.14
C LEU A 10 -8.29 -7.99 14.58
N PRO A 11 -8.70 -8.84 15.54
CA PRO A 11 -8.68 -8.50 16.97
C PRO A 11 -7.25 -8.31 17.52
N CYS A 12 -6.23 -8.77 16.81
CA CYS A 12 -4.84 -8.81 17.28
C CYS A 12 -4.04 -7.51 17.07
N TRP A 13 -4.53 -6.56 16.26
CA TRP A 13 -3.77 -5.35 15.92
C TRP A 13 -3.47 -4.43 17.12
N LYS A 14 -4.32 -4.43 18.15
CA LYS A 14 -4.11 -3.62 19.38
C LYS A 14 -2.84 -3.98 20.12
N ASN A 15 -2.34 -5.20 19.95
CA ASN A 15 -1.13 -5.69 20.61
C ASN A 15 0.12 -5.59 19.71
N ILE A 16 -0.07 -5.33 18.41
CA ILE A 16 0.99 -5.38 17.39
C ILE A 16 1.70 -4.02 17.22
N ALA A 17 1.19 -2.95 17.82
CA ALA A 17 1.55 -1.59 17.47
C ALA A 17 2.71 -0.88 18.20
N PRO A 18 3.60 -1.42 19.05
CA PRO A 18 4.45 -0.50 19.80
C PRO A 18 5.85 -0.18 19.28
N SER A 19 6.51 -0.99 18.47
CA SER A 19 7.94 -0.72 18.24
C SER A 19 8.38 -0.34 16.84
N ALA A 20 7.77 -0.87 15.79
CA ALA A 20 8.13 -0.56 14.41
C ALA A 20 7.28 0.55 13.78
N VAL A 21 6.10 0.79 14.32
CA VAL A 21 5.05 1.66 13.74
C VAL A 21 5.09 3.11 14.26
N SER A 22 6.05 3.47 15.09
CA SER A 22 6.08 4.78 15.79
C SER A 22 6.16 6.03 14.87
N ARG A 23 6.24 5.85 13.55
CA ARG A 23 6.18 6.92 12.54
C ARG A 23 5.16 6.68 11.42
N SER A 24 4.36 5.63 11.50
CA SER A 24 3.36 5.28 10.51
C SER A 24 1.97 5.61 11.05
N SER A 25 1.16 6.33 10.30
CA SER A 25 -0.25 6.52 10.64
C SER A 25 -1.04 5.30 10.17
N ALA A 26 -1.33 4.36 11.07
CA ALA A 26 -2.24 3.25 10.78
C ALA A 26 -3.68 3.70 11.03
N GLN A 27 -4.57 3.51 10.06
CA GLN A 27 -6.00 3.84 10.17
C GLN A 27 -6.82 2.60 9.89
N PRO A 28 -7.73 2.21 10.80
CA PRO A 28 -8.69 1.15 10.53
C PRO A 28 -9.86 1.69 9.69
N PHE A 29 -10.27 0.94 8.66
CA PHE A 29 -11.52 1.20 7.95
C PHE A 29 -12.49 0.06 8.19
N THR A 30 -13.70 0.41 8.48
CA THR A 30 -14.77 -0.54 8.77
C THR A 30 -15.54 -0.93 7.51
N ALA A 31 -15.37 -0.19 6.42
CA ALA A 31 -16.06 -0.43 5.16
C ALA A 31 -15.20 -0.09 3.95
N ARG A 32 -15.31 -0.90 2.90
CA ARG A 32 -14.65 -0.69 1.59
C ARG A 32 -14.90 0.71 1.02
N TRP A 33 -16.14 1.17 1.08
CA TRP A 33 -16.55 2.46 0.53
C TRP A 33 -15.77 3.63 1.08
N THR A 34 -15.45 3.60 2.38
CA THR A 34 -14.67 4.65 3.01
C THR A 34 -13.24 4.66 2.49
N LEU A 35 -12.63 3.48 2.31
CA LEU A 35 -11.29 3.35 1.75
C LEU A 35 -11.22 3.84 0.30
N LEU A 36 -12.16 3.37 -0.53
CA LEU A 36 -12.22 3.77 -1.94
C LEU A 36 -12.44 5.28 -2.08
N ALA A 37 -13.35 5.85 -1.29
CA ALA A 37 -13.60 7.29 -1.29
C ALA A 37 -12.35 8.12 -0.92
N GLU A 38 -11.51 7.62 -0.01
CA GLU A 38 -10.25 8.27 0.34
C GLU A 38 -9.21 8.17 -0.79
N ILE A 39 -9.12 7.00 -1.44
CA ILE A 39 -8.23 6.79 -2.58
C ILE A 39 -8.67 7.67 -3.77
N GLU A 40 -9.97 7.75 -4.05
CA GLU A 40 -10.53 8.62 -5.10
C GLU A 40 -10.23 10.10 -4.85
N LYS A 41 -10.25 10.54 -3.60
CA LYS A 41 -9.83 11.90 -3.21
C LYS A 41 -8.33 12.15 -3.35
N GLY A 42 -7.56 11.14 -3.76
CA GLY A 42 -6.11 11.24 -3.95
C GLY A 42 -5.28 10.88 -2.72
N THR A 43 -5.89 10.34 -1.67
CA THR A 43 -5.13 9.79 -0.54
C THR A 43 -4.34 8.57 -0.99
N ARG A 44 -3.03 8.56 -0.73
CA ARG A 44 -2.14 7.44 -1.08
C ARG A 44 -1.77 6.65 0.17
N TYR A 45 -1.78 5.34 0.00
CA TYR A 45 -1.37 4.37 1.00
C TYR A 45 -0.17 3.58 0.48
N ASP A 46 0.76 3.25 1.35
CA ASP A 46 1.92 2.43 0.98
C ASP A 46 1.59 0.94 1.09
N ILE A 47 0.82 0.58 2.11
CA ILE A 47 0.46 -0.81 2.42
C ILE A 47 -1.02 -0.88 2.79
N LEU A 48 -1.73 -1.84 2.21
CA LEU A 48 -3.11 -2.19 2.55
C LEU A 48 -3.18 -3.65 3.01
N PHE A 49 -3.77 -3.87 4.18
CA PHE A 49 -4.10 -5.20 4.66
C PHE A 49 -5.60 -5.44 4.48
N LEU A 50 -5.96 -6.44 3.70
CA LEU A 50 -7.34 -6.75 3.35
C LEU A 50 -7.70 -8.18 3.79
N ASP A 51 -8.89 -8.36 4.37
CA ASP A 51 -9.47 -9.70 4.44
C ASP A 51 -10.19 -10.02 3.13
N VAL A 52 -10.08 -11.25 2.66
CA VAL A 52 -10.81 -11.70 1.47
C VAL A 52 -12.26 -11.98 1.82
N ILE A 53 -12.50 -12.62 2.99
CA ILE A 53 -13.84 -12.99 3.45
C ILE A 53 -14.36 -11.89 4.36
N MET A 54 -15.20 -11.03 3.81
CA MET A 54 -15.89 -9.99 4.56
C MET A 54 -17.41 -10.17 4.44
N PRO A 55 -18.19 -9.81 5.50
CA PRO A 55 -19.65 -9.79 5.40
C PRO A 55 -20.09 -8.87 4.25
N ALA A 56 -20.85 -9.37 3.33
CA ALA A 56 -21.39 -8.65 2.16
C ALA A 56 -20.40 -8.33 1.03
N GLU A 57 -19.07 -8.57 1.16
CA GLU A 57 -18.10 -8.20 0.13
C GLU A 57 -16.92 -9.18 0.05
N ASN A 58 -16.28 -9.22 -1.13
CA ASN A 58 -15.06 -9.98 -1.36
C ASN A 58 -13.88 -9.02 -1.46
N GLY A 59 -12.84 -9.25 -0.64
CA GLY A 59 -11.63 -8.44 -0.63
C GLY A 59 -10.87 -8.41 -1.95
N ILE A 60 -10.99 -9.46 -2.78
CA ILE A 60 -10.42 -9.49 -4.14
C ILE A 60 -11.11 -8.45 -5.03
N THR A 61 -12.44 -8.31 -4.92
CA THR A 61 -13.17 -7.28 -5.67
C THR A 61 -12.74 -5.89 -5.23
N ALA A 62 -12.60 -5.66 -3.93
CA ALA A 62 -12.06 -4.40 -3.41
C ALA A 62 -10.66 -4.10 -3.96
N ALA A 63 -9.78 -5.10 -4.01
CA ALA A 63 -8.44 -4.94 -4.57
C ALA A 63 -8.45 -4.60 -6.06
N LYS A 64 -9.36 -5.20 -6.85
CA LYS A 64 -9.53 -4.86 -8.28
C LYS A 64 -9.93 -3.40 -8.47
N GLU A 65 -10.83 -2.90 -7.65
CA GLU A 65 -11.25 -1.48 -7.69
C GLU A 65 -10.11 -0.56 -7.26
N ILE A 66 -9.37 -0.89 -6.20
CA ILE A 66 -8.21 -0.13 -5.76
C ILE A 66 -7.18 -0.02 -6.88
N ARG A 67 -6.93 -1.11 -7.62
CA ARG A 67 -6.00 -1.13 -8.75
C ARG A 67 -6.37 -0.21 -9.91
N GLN A 68 -7.63 0.21 -10.02
CA GLN A 68 -8.04 1.21 -11.01
C GLN A 68 -7.50 2.62 -10.68
N TYR A 69 -7.22 2.88 -9.40
CA TYR A 69 -6.76 4.18 -8.92
C TYR A 69 -5.29 4.16 -8.46
N ASP A 70 -4.82 3.02 -7.98
CA ASP A 70 -3.46 2.87 -7.43
C ASP A 70 -2.87 1.50 -7.73
N ASN A 71 -1.90 1.47 -8.65
CA ASN A 71 -1.18 0.26 -9.04
C ASN A 71 0.09 0.01 -8.18
N VAL A 72 0.49 0.98 -7.33
CA VAL A 72 1.76 0.94 -6.60
C VAL A 72 1.58 0.42 -5.18
N VAL A 73 0.42 0.66 -4.56
CA VAL A 73 0.14 0.25 -3.18
C VAL A 73 0.36 -1.25 -2.99
N LYS A 74 1.06 -1.62 -1.91
CA LYS A 74 1.30 -3.01 -1.55
C LYS A 74 0.06 -3.60 -0.88
N ILE A 75 -0.64 -4.51 -1.55
CA ILE A 75 -1.82 -5.19 -1.02
C ILE A 75 -1.40 -6.52 -0.40
N ILE A 76 -1.74 -6.73 0.86
CA ILE A 76 -1.50 -7.96 1.61
C ILE A 76 -2.85 -8.50 2.05
N PHE A 77 -3.17 -9.71 1.60
CA PHE A 77 -4.37 -10.39 2.06
C PHE A 77 -4.11 -11.18 3.34
N LEU A 78 -5.02 -11.03 4.31
CA LEU A 78 -5.01 -11.77 5.58
C LEU A 78 -6.35 -12.48 5.71
N THR A 79 -6.42 -13.77 5.40
CA THR A 79 -7.70 -14.47 5.25
C THR A 79 -7.65 -15.90 5.78
N SER A 80 -8.81 -16.48 6.09
CA SER A 80 -8.97 -17.88 6.45
C SER A 80 -9.18 -18.84 5.26
N SER A 81 -9.40 -18.32 4.04
CA SER A 81 -9.58 -19.15 2.84
C SER A 81 -8.31 -19.20 1.99
N ALA A 82 -7.95 -20.39 1.49
CA ALA A 82 -6.88 -20.57 0.52
C ALA A 82 -7.38 -20.49 -0.95
N GLU A 83 -8.68 -20.49 -1.17
CA GLU A 83 -9.30 -20.61 -2.50
C GLU A 83 -8.98 -19.44 -3.43
N PHE A 84 -8.80 -18.25 -2.86
CA PHE A 84 -8.60 -17.01 -3.62
C PHE A 84 -7.11 -16.67 -3.85
N ALA A 85 -6.20 -17.58 -3.55
CA ALA A 85 -4.77 -17.32 -3.71
C ALA A 85 -4.39 -17.02 -5.17
N VAL A 86 -5.01 -17.72 -6.14
CA VAL A 86 -4.77 -17.49 -7.57
C VAL A 86 -5.29 -16.12 -8.00
N GLU A 87 -6.52 -15.76 -7.58
CA GLU A 87 -7.09 -14.45 -7.90
C GLU A 87 -6.30 -13.31 -7.25
N SER A 88 -5.73 -13.53 -6.07
CA SER A 88 -4.88 -12.52 -5.41
C SER A 88 -3.63 -12.21 -6.24
N TYR A 89 -3.07 -13.19 -6.92
CA TYR A 89 -1.96 -12.99 -7.84
C TYR A 89 -2.36 -12.11 -9.05
N VAL A 90 -3.56 -12.33 -9.60
CA VAL A 90 -4.08 -11.56 -10.75
C VAL A 90 -4.25 -10.07 -10.40
N VAL A 91 -4.63 -9.75 -9.16
CA VAL A 91 -4.76 -8.35 -8.70
C VAL A 91 -3.41 -7.75 -8.25
N GLY A 92 -2.31 -8.45 -8.46
CA GLY A 92 -0.98 -7.98 -8.07
C GLY A 92 -0.85 -7.81 -6.55
N ALA A 93 -1.38 -8.77 -5.77
CA ALA A 93 -1.15 -8.79 -4.34
C ALA A 93 0.33 -8.96 -4.02
N TYR A 94 0.82 -8.21 -3.05
CA TYR A 94 2.19 -8.35 -2.57
C TYR A 94 2.38 -9.64 -1.79
N PHE A 95 1.40 -10.00 -0.96
CA PHE A 95 1.42 -11.22 -0.17
C PHE A 95 0.01 -11.75 0.12
N TYR A 96 -0.10 -13.06 0.33
CA TYR A 96 -1.32 -13.74 0.73
C TYR A 96 -1.05 -14.59 1.96
N GLN A 97 -1.57 -14.18 3.13
CA GLN A 97 -1.33 -14.82 4.41
C GLN A 97 -2.59 -15.51 4.91
N LEU A 98 -2.48 -16.82 5.16
CA LEU A 98 -3.56 -17.58 5.79
C LEU A 98 -3.58 -17.35 7.31
N LYS A 99 -4.79 -17.25 7.86
CA LYS A 99 -5.02 -17.30 9.30
C LYS A 99 -4.92 -18.77 9.78
N PRO A 100 -4.39 -19.06 10.98
CA PRO A 100 -3.96 -18.12 12.03
C PRO A 100 -2.64 -17.42 11.68
N ILE A 101 -2.55 -16.14 12.04
CA ILE A 101 -1.39 -15.31 11.77
C ILE A 101 -0.47 -15.38 13.00
N TRP A 102 0.74 -15.91 12.79
CA TRP A 102 1.78 -15.95 13.81
C TRP A 102 2.48 -14.61 13.88
N GLU A 103 2.58 -14.02 15.06
CA GLU A 103 3.14 -12.68 15.28
C GLU A 103 4.51 -12.50 14.66
N ASP A 104 5.44 -13.42 14.89
CA ASP A 104 6.80 -13.35 14.34
C ASP A 104 6.84 -13.33 12.82
N SER A 105 5.98 -14.11 12.17
CA SER A 105 5.89 -14.16 10.70
C SER A 105 5.31 -12.87 10.15
N PHE A 106 4.30 -12.34 10.83
CA PHE A 106 3.65 -11.10 10.47
C PHE A 106 4.60 -9.89 10.61
N PHE A 107 5.35 -9.83 11.71
CA PHE A 107 6.34 -8.75 11.90
C PHE A 107 7.42 -8.80 10.83
N ARG A 108 8.00 -9.98 10.55
CA ARG A 108 8.99 -10.13 9.48
C ARG A 108 8.47 -9.70 8.12
N LEU A 109 7.26 -10.09 7.78
CA LEU A 109 6.60 -9.67 6.54
C LEU A 109 6.44 -8.15 6.50
N THR A 110 5.89 -7.56 7.56
CA THR A 110 5.62 -6.12 7.66
C THR A 110 6.92 -5.32 7.58
N ASP A 111 7.97 -5.72 8.30
CA ASP A 111 9.28 -5.05 8.27
C ASP A 111 9.89 -5.10 6.87
N SER A 112 9.79 -6.24 6.18
CA SER A 112 10.27 -6.40 4.80
C SER A 112 9.56 -5.44 3.84
N VAL A 113 8.23 -5.37 3.93
CA VAL A 113 7.42 -4.50 3.07
C VAL A 113 7.70 -3.03 3.36
N ILE A 114 7.79 -2.63 4.63
CA ILE A 114 8.12 -1.27 5.02
C ILE A 114 9.52 -0.87 4.51
N ALA A 115 10.49 -1.78 4.62
CA ALA A 115 11.84 -1.53 4.12
C ALA A 115 11.86 -1.35 2.59
N GLU A 116 11.00 -2.08 1.86
CA GLU A 116 10.85 -1.92 0.42
C GLU A 116 10.18 -0.59 0.06
N CYS A 117 9.10 -0.21 0.74
CA CYS A 117 8.44 1.08 0.53
C CYS A 117 9.40 2.26 0.79
N ARG A 118 10.19 2.18 1.88
CA ARG A 118 11.19 3.21 2.19
C ARG A 118 12.29 3.31 1.13
N ARG A 119 12.75 2.18 0.58
CA ARG A 119 13.72 2.16 -0.52
C ARG A 119 13.16 2.81 -1.78
N ALA A 120 11.91 2.51 -2.12
CA ALA A 120 11.22 3.15 -3.24
C ALA A 120 11.08 4.67 -3.04
N ASP A 121 10.80 5.12 -1.81
CA ASP A 121 10.76 6.56 -1.49
C ASP A 121 12.12 7.26 -1.64
N GLN A 122 13.19 6.60 -1.22
CA GLN A 122 14.56 7.14 -1.34
C GLN A 122 15.04 7.26 -2.80
N ARG A 123 14.45 6.47 -3.71
CA ARG A 123 14.74 6.48 -5.15
C ARG A 123 13.82 7.41 -5.94
N SER A 124 13.14 8.34 -5.30
CA SER A 124 12.29 9.34 -5.94
C SER A 124 12.74 10.76 -5.64
N LEU A 125 12.66 11.62 -6.65
CA LEU A 125 12.89 13.05 -6.54
C LEU A 125 11.55 13.79 -6.49
N ILE A 126 11.45 14.73 -5.55
CA ILE A 126 10.31 15.66 -5.49
C ILE A 126 10.76 16.97 -6.12
N LEU A 127 10.21 17.29 -7.26
CA LEU A 127 10.50 18.53 -8.00
C LEU A 127 9.31 19.49 -7.90
N ARG A 128 9.62 20.76 -7.69
CA ARG A 128 8.65 21.84 -7.83
C ARG A 128 8.64 22.33 -9.27
N CYS A 129 7.53 22.15 -9.95
CA CYS A 129 7.28 22.61 -11.31
C CYS A 129 6.34 23.81 -11.32
N LYS A 130 6.25 24.52 -12.44
CA LYS A 130 5.28 25.63 -12.60
C LYS A 130 3.84 25.20 -12.40
N THR A 131 3.53 23.92 -12.65
CA THR A 131 2.20 23.30 -12.54
C THR A 131 1.94 22.67 -11.17
N GLY A 132 2.91 22.70 -10.23
CA GLY A 132 2.76 22.10 -8.90
C GLY A 132 3.99 21.32 -8.45
N ILE A 133 3.76 20.29 -7.64
CA ILE A 133 4.80 19.38 -7.14
C ILE A 133 4.68 18.06 -7.91
N SER A 134 5.79 17.61 -8.52
CA SER A 134 5.88 16.32 -9.21
C SER A 134 6.85 15.41 -8.49
N ARG A 135 6.49 14.13 -8.36
CA ARG A 135 7.39 13.07 -7.87
C ARG A 135 7.89 12.27 -9.09
N ILE A 136 9.18 12.18 -9.22
CA ILE A 136 9.86 11.43 -10.28
C ILE A 136 10.55 10.22 -9.67
N ASP A 137 10.26 9.04 -10.18
CA ASP A 137 10.97 7.82 -9.85
C ASP A 137 12.32 7.81 -10.58
N LEU A 138 13.41 7.70 -9.81
CA LEU A 138 14.77 7.69 -10.36
C LEU A 138 15.03 6.47 -11.25
N ASP A 139 14.31 5.37 -11.05
CA ASP A 139 14.45 4.16 -11.87
C ASP A 139 13.82 4.32 -13.26
N GLN A 140 12.91 5.28 -13.42
CA GLN A 140 12.26 5.61 -14.68
C GLN A 140 12.88 6.84 -15.36
N LEU A 141 13.81 7.50 -14.66
CA LEU A 141 14.48 8.68 -15.18
C LEU A 141 15.60 8.26 -16.13
N LEU A 142 15.48 8.59 -17.41
CA LEU A 142 16.50 8.32 -18.41
C LEU A 142 17.61 9.37 -18.39
N TYR A 143 17.22 10.64 -18.39
CA TYR A 143 18.15 11.77 -18.32
C TYR A 143 17.43 13.06 -17.92
N CYS A 144 18.20 14.02 -17.44
CA CYS A 144 17.75 15.38 -17.20
C CYS A 144 18.57 16.35 -18.06
N GLU A 145 17.90 17.29 -18.69
CA GLU A 145 18.54 18.37 -19.42
C GLU A 145 18.17 19.73 -18.83
N VAL A 146 19.07 20.69 -18.93
CA VAL A 146 18.85 22.05 -18.49
C VAL A 146 18.84 22.97 -19.71
N LEU A 147 17.67 23.53 -20.02
CA LEU A 147 17.48 24.50 -21.10
C LEU A 147 17.31 25.89 -20.50
N GLY A 148 18.39 26.65 -20.43
CA GLY A 148 18.41 27.96 -19.84
C GLY A 148 18.20 27.94 -18.31
N ARG A 149 17.03 28.44 -17.85
CA ARG A 149 16.65 28.43 -16.41
C ARG A 149 15.67 27.31 -16.05
N THR A 150 15.39 26.42 -16.97
CA THR A 150 14.43 25.32 -16.78
C THR A 150 15.11 23.97 -16.93
N ALA A 151 14.77 23.02 -16.07
CA ALA A 151 15.18 21.62 -16.19
C ALA A 151 14.01 20.80 -16.73
N GLY A 152 14.28 19.99 -17.75
CA GLY A 152 13.38 18.95 -18.26
C GLY A 152 13.91 17.57 -17.85
N CYS A 153 13.02 16.70 -17.36
CA CYS A 153 13.36 15.31 -17.03
C CYS A 153 12.57 14.37 -17.95
N HIS A 154 13.25 13.40 -18.52
CA HIS A 154 12.72 12.42 -19.47
C HIS A 154 12.92 10.99 -19.00
#